data_49b037bed66bf8b4fb426972cd47d29f
#
_entry.id   49b037bed66bf8b4fb426972cd47d29f
#
_cell.length_a   1.000
_cell.length_b   1.000
_cell.length_c   1.000
_cell.angle_alpha   90.00
_cell.angle_beta   90.00
_cell.angle_gamma   90.00
#
_symmetry.space_group_name_H-M   'P 1'
#
loop_
_entity.id
_entity.type
_entity.pdbx_description
1 polymer ?
#
loop_
_entity_poly.entity_id
_entity_poly.type
_entity_poly.pdbx_seq_one_letter_code
_entity_poly.pdbx_strand_id
1 'polypeptide(L)'
;VLLHALPQSTLREDVNALPLMALGAQADGSWRTQIGSKATKQVFESMKQIVRDAGRTFTETPVSITVENNSQREVTLALAADPDVVIREDFGTSSEYKAAIEIKGGTDYSNVHNRAGEAEKSHAKAIHDGAGTCWTIIDLRGADMSRLRTESTSTREWIDLTEVLNRKGTTWDRLTQITRSAMGI
;
A
#
# COMPACT_ATOMS: atom_id res chain seq x y z
N VAL A 1 4.99 -28.86 24.54
CA VAL A 1 4.30 -29.46 23.38
C VAL A 1 5.23 -29.63 22.18
N LEU A 2 6.17 -28.69 21.92
CA LEU A 2 7.16 -28.79 20.82
C LEU A 2 8.24 -29.88 21.03
N LEU A 3 8.63 -30.14 22.26
CA LEU A 3 9.70 -31.11 22.60
C LEU A 3 9.34 -32.57 22.26
N HIS A 4 8.08 -32.95 22.23
CA HIS A 4 7.63 -34.30 21.84
C HIS A 4 7.68 -34.60 20.33
N ALA A 5 7.87 -33.58 19.51
CA ALA A 5 7.94 -33.70 18.05
C ALA A 5 9.39 -33.83 17.53
N LEU A 6 10.40 -33.69 18.39
CA LEU A 6 11.81 -33.77 17.98
C LEU A 6 12.30 -35.21 17.94
N PRO A 7 13.11 -35.57 16.93
CA PRO A 7 13.75 -36.89 16.89
C PRO A 7 14.63 -37.12 18.13
N GLN A 8 14.69 -38.36 18.59
CA GLN A 8 15.56 -38.73 19.73
C GLN A 8 17.05 -38.46 19.49
N SER A 9 17.46 -38.28 18.23
CA SER A 9 18.83 -37.95 17.83
C SER A 9 19.14 -36.44 17.92
N THR A 10 18.17 -35.58 18.32
CA THR A 10 18.39 -34.14 18.44
C THR A 10 19.42 -33.86 19.55
N LEU A 11 20.55 -33.29 19.18
CA LEU A 11 21.64 -32.96 20.09
C LEU A 11 21.25 -31.77 20.98
N ARG A 12 21.83 -31.69 22.19
CA ARG A 12 21.60 -30.58 23.12
C ARG A 12 21.92 -29.22 22.51
N GLU A 13 22.87 -29.17 21.58
CA GLU A 13 23.24 -27.97 20.82
C GLU A 13 22.12 -27.52 19.89
N ASP A 14 21.41 -28.46 19.23
CA ASP A 14 20.26 -28.14 18.36
C ASP A 14 19.11 -27.55 19.18
N VAL A 15 18.84 -28.06 20.38
CA VAL A 15 17.82 -27.52 21.28
C VAL A 15 18.17 -26.11 21.73
N ASN A 16 19.44 -25.82 22.00
CA ASN A 16 19.89 -24.46 22.36
C ASN A 16 19.86 -23.50 21.19
N ALA A 17 19.93 -23.97 19.94
CA ALA A 17 19.83 -23.14 18.75
C ALA A 17 18.37 -22.69 18.43
N LEU A 18 17.35 -23.45 18.87
CA LEU A 18 15.94 -23.13 18.60
C LEU A 18 15.50 -21.74 19.06
N PRO A 19 15.83 -21.25 20.28
CA PRO A 19 15.49 -19.90 20.70
C PRO A 19 16.17 -18.81 19.82
N LEU A 20 17.41 -19.03 19.39
CA LEU A 20 18.13 -18.11 18.52
C LEU A 20 17.51 -18.04 17.13
N MET A 21 17.07 -19.17 16.59
CA MET A 21 16.34 -19.22 15.31
C MET A 21 14.98 -18.51 15.42
N ALA A 22 14.27 -18.72 16.53
CA ALA A 22 12.99 -18.04 16.78
C ALA A 22 13.16 -16.52 16.93
N LEU A 23 14.21 -16.06 17.65
CA LEU A 23 14.56 -14.65 17.76
C LEU A 23 14.93 -14.03 16.39
N GLY A 24 15.69 -14.78 15.58
CA GLY A 24 16.01 -14.36 14.22
C GLY A 24 14.78 -14.15 13.35
N ALA A 25 13.83 -15.08 13.38
CA ALA A 25 12.56 -14.98 12.64
C ALA A 25 11.69 -13.81 13.13
N GLN A 26 11.65 -13.56 14.45
CA GLN A 26 10.94 -12.43 15.03
C GLN A 26 11.59 -11.08 14.64
N ALA A 27 12.92 -11.02 14.66
CA ALA A 27 13.66 -9.82 14.25
C ALA A 27 13.43 -9.51 12.76
N ASP A 28 13.45 -10.52 11.88
CA ASP A 28 13.15 -10.36 10.46
C ASP A 28 11.71 -9.88 10.23
N GLY A 29 10.73 -10.46 10.92
CA GLY A 29 9.34 -10.03 10.86
C GLY A 29 9.15 -8.57 11.30
N SER A 30 9.78 -8.16 12.41
CA SER A 30 9.74 -6.79 12.89
C SER A 30 10.39 -5.81 11.90
N TRP A 31 11.52 -6.18 11.32
CA TRP A 31 12.23 -5.39 10.32
C TRP A 31 11.39 -5.20 9.05
N ARG A 32 10.76 -6.27 8.54
CA ARG A 32 9.87 -6.18 7.37
C ARG A 32 8.66 -5.28 7.63
N THR A 33 8.07 -5.36 8.80
CA THR A 33 6.95 -4.48 9.21
C THR A 33 7.39 -3.02 9.27
N GLN A 34 8.58 -2.72 9.79
CA GLN A 34 9.12 -1.36 9.81
C GLN A 34 9.38 -0.80 8.42
N ILE A 35 9.95 -1.61 7.50
CA ILE A 35 10.16 -1.21 6.11
C ILE A 35 8.82 -0.91 5.43
N GLY A 36 7.82 -1.77 5.59
CA GLY A 36 6.48 -1.58 5.05
C GLY A 36 5.85 -0.28 5.54
N SER A 37 5.82 -0.06 6.86
CA SER A 37 5.28 1.15 7.47
C SER A 37 6.01 2.44 7.04
N LYS A 38 7.33 2.37 6.83
CA LYS A 38 8.10 3.51 6.32
C LYS A 38 7.74 3.83 4.88
N ALA A 39 7.64 2.82 4.02
CA ALA A 39 7.25 3.00 2.62
C ALA A 39 5.85 3.60 2.50
N THR A 40 4.87 3.08 3.24
CA THR A 40 3.50 3.62 3.27
C THR A 40 3.48 5.10 3.63
N LYS A 41 4.21 5.51 4.68
CA LYS A 41 4.30 6.93 5.07
C LYS A 41 4.95 7.80 3.99
N GLN A 42 6.04 7.35 3.37
CA GLN A 42 6.73 8.10 2.32
C GLN A 42 5.87 8.24 1.05
N VAL A 43 5.17 7.18 0.65
CA VAL A 43 4.23 7.22 -0.47
C VAL A 43 3.09 8.18 -0.16
N PHE A 44 2.51 8.09 1.03
CA PHE A 44 1.43 8.99 1.45
C PHE A 44 1.87 10.46 1.43
N GLU A 45 3.07 10.79 1.91
CA GLU A 45 3.63 12.13 1.80
C GLU A 45 3.84 12.58 0.35
N SER A 46 4.23 11.66 -0.55
CA SER A 46 4.34 11.97 -1.97
C SER A 46 2.95 12.24 -2.58
N MET A 47 1.93 11.49 -2.20
CA MET A 47 0.55 11.73 -2.64
C MET A 47 -0.03 13.04 -2.07
N LYS A 48 0.23 13.38 -0.80
CA LYS A 48 -0.14 14.70 -0.25
C LYS A 48 0.52 15.84 -1.02
N GLN A 49 1.76 15.66 -1.47
CA GLN A 49 2.42 16.68 -2.28
C GLN A 49 1.70 16.92 -3.62
N ILE A 50 1.15 15.88 -4.26
CA ILE A 50 0.31 16.03 -5.47
C ILE A 50 -0.88 16.97 -5.20
N VAL A 51 -1.50 16.80 -4.03
CA VAL A 51 -2.66 17.63 -3.61
C VAL A 51 -2.24 19.06 -3.32
N ARG A 52 -1.13 19.27 -2.60
CA ARG A 52 -0.57 20.63 -2.35
C ARG A 52 -0.23 21.36 -3.64
N ASP A 53 0.37 20.65 -4.61
CA ASP A 53 0.79 21.21 -5.91
C ASP A 53 -0.40 21.52 -6.84
N ALA A 54 -1.62 21.14 -6.47
CA ALA A 54 -2.83 21.56 -7.19
C ALA A 54 -3.23 23.01 -6.94
N GLY A 55 -2.58 23.69 -5.98
CA GLY A 55 -2.78 25.13 -5.73
C GLY A 55 -4.12 25.48 -5.10
N ARG A 56 -4.80 24.53 -4.47
CA ARG A 56 -6.08 24.76 -3.77
C ARG A 56 -5.86 24.94 -2.27
N THR A 57 -6.83 25.59 -1.63
CA THR A 57 -6.89 25.60 -0.16
C THR A 57 -7.17 24.21 0.35
N PHE A 58 -6.41 23.78 1.35
CA PHE A 58 -6.55 22.45 1.96
C PHE A 58 -6.44 22.54 3.49
N THR A 59 -6.98 21.52 4.15
CA THR A 59 -6.70 21.21 5.54
C THR A 59 -5.88 19.92 5.60
N GLU A 60 -4.91 19.88 6.51
CA GLU A 60 -3.97 18.75 6.59
C GLU A 60 -3.73 18.32 8.04
N THR A 61 -3.62 17.00 8.21
CA THR A 61 -3.20 16.32 9.44
C THR A 61 -2.03 15.36 9.14
N PRO A 62 -1.41 14.74 10.13
CA PRO A 62 -0.42 13.69 9.87
C PRO A 62 -0.95 12.50 9.05
N VAL A 63 -2.26 12.26 9.07
CA VAL A 63 -2.91 11.08 8.47
C VAL A 63 -3.90 11.40 7.36
N SER A 64 -4.12 12.68 7.02
CA SER A 64 -5.06 13.07 5.96
C SER A 64 -4.73 14.42 5.35
N ILE A 65 -5.22 14.64 4.12
CA ILE A 65 -5.32 15.96 3.49
C ILE A 65 -6.69 16.05 2.81
N THR A 66 -7.41 17.15 3.07
CA THR A 66 -8.76 17.41 2.56
C THR A 66 -8.76 18.70 1.75
N VAL A 67 -9.40 18.65 0.59
CA VAL A 67 -9.61 19.82 -0.30
C VAL A 67 -11.07 19.89 -0.73
N GLU A 68 -11.51 21.08 -1.10
CA GLU A 68 -12.75 21.24 -1.84
C GLU A 68 -12.48 21.00 -3.34
N ASN A 69 -13.25 20.11 -3.95
CA ASN A 69 -13.12 19.75 -5.36
C ASN A 69 -13.85 20.75 -6.30
N ASN A 70 -13.78 20.51 -7.62
CA ASN A 70 -14.45 21.34 -8.62
C ASN A 70 -15.99 21.38 -8.48
N SER A 71 -16.56 20.43 -7.76
CA SER A 71 -18.00 20.35 -7.47
C SER A 71 -18.37 20.94 -6.11
N GLN A 72 -17.46 21.67 -5.45
CA GLN A 72 -17.64 22.28 -4.13
C GLN A 72 -17.95 21.25 -3.02
N ARG A 73 -17.36 20.05 -3.12
CA ARG A 73 -17.46 19.01 -2.11
C ARG A 73 -16.09 18.70 -1.51
N GLU A 74 -16.09 18.35 -0.26
CA GLU A 74 -14.86 17.92 0.43
C GLU A 74 -14.42 16.55 -0.09
N VAL A 75 -13.14 16.45 -0.48
CA VAL A 75 -12.49 15.18 -0.85
C VAL A 75 -11.27 15.00 0.01
N THR A 76 -11.19 13.86 0.65
CA THR A 76 -10.11 13.52 1.59
C THR A 76 -9.27 12.37 1.07
N LEU A 77 -7.96 12.57 1.02
CA LEU A 77 -6.93 11.54 0.91
C LEU A 77 -6.46 11.21 2.33
N ALA A 78 -6.57 9.96 2.77
CA ALA A 78 -6.25 9.56 4.14
C ALA A 78 -5.53 8.22 4.23
N LEU A 79 -4.67 8.05 5.26
CA LEU A 79 -4.18 6.74 5.68
C LEU A 79 -5.35 5.93 6.28
N ALA A 80 -5.35 4.64 6.01
CA ALA A 80 -6.31 3.69 6.54
C ALA A 80 -5.60 2.41 7.02
N ALA A 81 -6.33 1.51 7.66
CA ALA A 81 -5.76 0.25 8.14
C ALA A 81 -5.69 -0.80 7.03
N ASP A 82 -6.70 -0.82 6.15
CA ASP A 82 -6.84 -1.76 5.04
C ASP A 82 -7.93 -1.23 4.10
N PRO A 83 -7.58 -0.80 2.86
CA PRO A 83 -6.23 -0.67 2.29
C PRO A 83 -5.41 0.47 2.95
N ASP A 84 -4.12 0.59 2.61
CA ASP A 84 -3.18 1.55 3.22
C ASP A 84 -3.59 3.02 3.08
N VAL A 85 -4.17 3.41 1.92
CA VAL A 85 -4.61 4.77 1.62
C VAL A 85 -5.96 4.75 0.91
N VAL A 86 -6.80 5.72 1.25
CA VAL A 86 -8.14 5.87 0.68
C VAL A 86 -8.38 7.28 0.17
N ILE A 87 -9.20 7.41 -0.87
CA ILE A 87 -9.77 8.70 -1.31
C ILE A 87 -11.28 8.61 -1.16
N ARG A 88 -11.85 9.55 -0.41
CA ARG A 88 -13.31 9.64 -0.18
C ARG A 88 -13.83 11.03 -0.48
N GLU A 89 -15.01 11.11 -1.09
CA GLU A 89 -15.73 12.35 -1.37
C GLU A 89 -16.96 12.43 -0.46
N ASP A 90 -17.14 13.58 0.20
CA ASP A 90 -18.28 13.82 1.09
C ASP A 90 -19.44 14.46 0.31
N PHE A 91 -20.62 13.87 0.46
CA PHE A 91 -21.89 14.37 -0.09
C PHE A 91 -22.81 14.93 1.00
N GLY A 92 -22.29 15.14 2.19
CA GLY A 92 -23.05 15.65 3.35
C GLY A 92 -23.82 14.56 4.09
N THR A 93 -24.64 13.79 3.40
CA THR A 93 -25.42 12.67 3.97
C THR A 93 -24.80 11.30 3.75
N SER A 94 -23.83 11.22 2.85
CA SER A 94 -23.12 10.00 2.49
C SER A 94 -21.69 10.34 2.08
N SER A 95 -20.84 9.33 2.01
CA SER A 95 -19.46 9.44 1.52
C SER A 95 -19.24 8.42 0.41
N GLU A 96 -18.72 8.86 -0.73
CA GLU A 96 -18.35 7.99 -1.83
C GLU A 96 -16.89 7.56 -1.70
N TYR A 97 -16.64 6.28 -1.83
CA TYR A 97 -15.30 5.71 -1.80
C TYR A 97 -14.69 5.73 -3.21
N LYS A 98 -13.95 6.79 -3.55
CA LYS A 98 -13.41 7.04 -4.90
C LYS A 98 -12.30 6.08 -5.27
N ALA A 99 -11.32 5.86 -4.38
CA ALA A 99 -10.18 5.00 -4.65
C ALA A 99 -9.62 4.33 -3.40
N ALA A 100 -9.20 3.07 -3.56
CA ALA A 100 -8.45 2.27 -2.62
C ALA A 100 -7.02 2.08 -3.12
N ILE A 101 -6.01 2.36 -2.30
CA ILE A 101 -4.62 2.28 -2.67
C ILE A 101 -3.89 1.36 -1.71
N GLU A 102 -3.32 0.28 -2.24
CA GLU A 102 -2.49 -0.66 -1.48
C GLU A 102 -1.02 -0.40 -1.78
N ILE A 103 -0.17 -0.36 -0.75
CA ILE A 103 1.25 -0.05 -0.85
C ILE A 103 2.06 -1.25 -0.36
N LYS A 104 2.77 -1.89 -1.26
CA LYS A 104 3.65 -3.01 -0.94
C LYS A 104 5.10 -2.53 -0.88
N GLY A 105 5.48 -2.02 0.29
CA GLY A 105 6.84 -1.61 0.60
C GLY A 105 7.80 -2.81 0.68
N GLY A 106 9.03 -2.62 0.24
CA GLY A 106 10.10 -3.62 0.28
C GLY A 106 10.74 -3.79 -1.09
N THR A 107 12.05 -4.06 -1.08
CA THR A 107 12.91 -4.12 -2.26
C THR A 107 13.11 -5.54 -2.79
N ASP A 108 12.49 -6.54 -2.19
CA ASP A 108 12.56 -7.92 -2.64
C ASP A 108 11.57 -8.16 -3.78
N TYR A 109 12.04 -7.93 -5.01
CA TYR A 109 11.27 -8.15 -6.23
C TYR A 109 11.07 -9.64 -6.56
N SER A 110 11.80 -10.57 -5.93
CA SER A 110 11.53 -12.01 -6.08
C SER A 110 10.16 -12.41 -5.54
N ASN A 111 9.60 -11.59 -4.65
CA ASN A 111 8.30 -11.80 -3.99
C ASN A 111 7.17 -10.91 -4.54
N VAL A 112 7.39 -10.23 -5.67
CA VAL A 112 6.41 -9.27 -6.24
C VAL A 112 5.05 -9.94 -6.51
N HIS A 113 5.06 -11.17 -7.00
CA HIS A 113 3.84 -11.93 -7.30
C HIS A 113 3.02 -12.27 -6.06
N ASN A 114 3.65 -12.75 -4.98
CA ASN A 114 2.95 -12.99 -3.73
C ASN A 114 2.30 -11.72 -3.18
N ARG A 115 2.99 -10.58 -3.29
CA ARG A 115 2.49 -9.27 -2.85
C ARG A 115 1.32 -8.78 -3.70
N ALA A 116 1.30 -9.10 -4.99
CA ALA A 116 0.15 -8.82 -5.84
C ALA A 116 -1.10 -9.59 -5.38
N GLY A 117 -0.96 -10.87 -5.04
CA GLY A 117 -2.03 -11.67 -4.46
C GLY A 117 -2.50 -11.19 -3.08
N GLU A 118 -1.62 -10.58 -2.28
CA GLU A 118 -2.01 -9.92 -1.04
C GLU A 118 -2.79 -8.61 -1.31
N ALA A 119 -2.35 -7.81 -2.29
CA ALA A 119 -3.06 -6.60 -2.69
C ALA A 119 -4.47 -6.93 -3.19
N GLU A 120 -4.66 -8.04 -3.93
CA GLU A 120 -5.98 -8.49 -4.39
C GLU A 120 -6.95 -8.70 -3.24
N LYS A 121 -6.51 -9.24 -2.10
CA LYS A 121 -7.37 -9.44 -0.92
C LYS A 121 -7.86 -8.11 -0.33
N SER A 122 -6.97 -7.14 -0.18
CA SER A 122 -7.33 -5.79 0.27
C SER A 122 -8.27 -5.10 -0.72
N HIS A 123 -8.02 -5.25 -2.02
CA HIS A 123 -8.85 -4.65 -3.05
C HIS A 123 -10.24 -5.29 -3.14
N ALA A 124 -10.35 -6.61 -3.04
CA ALA A 124 -11.64 -7.29 -3.03
C ALA A 124 -12.53 -6.79 -1.87
N LYS A 125 -11.94 -6.59 -0.69
CA LYS A 125 -12.64 -6.00 0.45
C LYS A 125 -13.04 -4.54 0.18
N ALA A 126 -12.12 -3.72 -0.33
CA ALA A 126 -12.40 -2.32 -0.64
C ALA A 126 -13.53 -2.18 -1.68
N ILE A 127 -13.56 -3.03 -2.71
CA ILE A 127 -14.64 -3.07 -3.71
C ILE A 127 -15.97 -3.46 -3.05
N HIS A 128 -15.97 -4.46 -2.17
CA HIS A 128 -17.16 -4.83 -1.40
C HIS A 128 -17.69 -3.65 -0.57
N ASP A 129 -16.78 -2.83 -0.02
CA ASP A 129 -17.09 -1.63 0.75
C ASP A 129 -17.40 -0.40 -0.14
N GLY A 130 -17.48 -0.57 -1.47
CA GLY A 130 -17.90 0.43 -2.44
C GLY A 130 -16.79 1.25 -3.09
N ALA A 131 -15.53 0.82 -3.02
CA ALA A 131 -14.44 1.51 -3.70
C ALA A 131 -14.65 1.53 -5.23
N GLY A 132 -14.59 2.72 -5.85
CA GLY A 132 -14.78 2.90 -7.28
C GLY A 132 -13.61 2.39 -8.12
N THR A 133 -12.40 2.42 -7.58
CA THR A 133 -11.18 1.90 -8.24
C THR A 133 -10.12 1.48 -7.22
N CYS A 134 -9.23 0.58 -7.63
CA CYS A 134 -8.15 0.08 -6.80
C CYS A 134 -6.80 0.25 -7.50
N TRP A 135 -5.80 0.76 -6.77
CA TRP A 135 -4.44 0.97 -7.26
C TRP A 135 -3.44 0.22 -6.38
N THR A 136 -2.39 -0.32 -6.99
CA THR A 136 -1.30 -0.97 -6.25
C THR A 136 0.01 -0.24 -6.52
N ILE A 137 0.69 0.19 -5.45
CA ILE A 137 2.03 0.80 -5.50
C ILE A 137 3.02 -0.23 -4.98
N ILE A 138 3.90 -0.71 -5.85
CA ILE A 138 4.84 -1.80 -5.58
C ILE A 138 6.11 -1.61 -6.42
N ASP A 139 7.22 -2.23 -6.03
CA ASP A 139 8.44 -2.25 -6.87
C ASP A 139 8.19 -3.10 -8.12
N LEU A 140 8.13 -2.45 -9.29
CA LEU A 140 7.85 -3.08 -10.57
C LEU A 140 9.11 -3.51 -11.35
N ARG A 141 10.30 -3.30 -10.80
CA ARG A 141 11.55 -3.64 -11.48
C ARG A 141 11.62 -5.14 -11.78
N GLY A 142 11.74 -5.48 -13.06
CA GLY A 142 11.81 -6.88 -13.53
C GLY A 142 10.51 -7.69 -13.35
N ALA A 143 9.38 -7.04 -13.02
CA ALA A 143 8.10 -7.71 -12.85
C ALA A 143 7.48 -8.08 -14.21
N ASP A 144 6.90 -9.27 -14.29
CA ASP A 144 6.02 -9.66 -15.41
C ASP A 144 4.63 -9.05 -15.20
N MET A 145 4.37 -7.95 -15.91
CA MET A 145 3.10 -7.23 -15.82
C MET A 145 1.89 -8.06 -16.27
N SER A 146 2.07 -9.00 -17.20
CA SER A 146 0.98 -9.89 -17.65
C SER A 146 0.56 -10.80 -16.50
N ARG A 147 1.52 -11.35 -15.81
CA ARG A 147 1.31 -12.20 -14.65
C ARG A 147 0.72 -11.41 -13.46
N LEU A 148 1.24 -10.23 -13.16
CA LEU A 148 0.70 -9.37 -12.09
C LEU A 148 -0.79 -9.08 -12.29
N ARG A 149 -1.21 -8.79 -13.52
CA ARG A 149 -2.61 -8.54 -13.86
C ARG A 149 -3.51 -9.77 -13.69
N THR A 150 -2.96 -10.97 -13.77
CA THR A 150 -3.73 -12.22 -13.50
C THR A 150 -3.79 -12.52 -12.00
N GLU A 151 -2.78 -12.11 -11.23
CA GLU A 151 -2.70 -12.34 -9.78
C GLU A 151 -3.51 -11.30 -8.98
N SER A 152 -3.68 -10.09 -9.53
CA SER A 152 -4.57 -9.08 -8.94
C SER A 152 -5.43 -8.42 -10.03
N THR A 153 -6.58 -9.03 -10.27
CA THR A 153 -7.55 -8.60 -11.29
C THR A 153 -8.30 -7.33 -10.89
N SER A 154 -8.38 -7.05 -9.60
CA SER A 154 -9.00 -5.84 -9.04
C SER A 154 -8.10 -4.62 -9.14
N THR A 155 -6.77 -4.79 -9.30
CA THR A 155 -5.85 -3.68 -9.47
C THR A 155 -6.03 -3.02 -10.84
N ARG A 156 -6.57 -1.80 -10.85
CA ARG A 156 -6.75 -1.01 -12.08
C ARG A 156 -5.46 -0.32 -12.53
N GLU A 157 -4.69 0.18 -11.57
CA GLU A 157 -3.46 0.92 -11.83
C GLU A 157 -2.28 0.30 -11.05
N TRP A 158 -1.20 0.05 -11.77
CA TRP A 158 0.06 -0.44 -11.23
C TRP A 158 1.09 0.68 -11.25
N ILE A 159 1.62 1.06 -10.10
CA ILE A 159 2.50 2.21 -9.93
C ILE A 159 3.84 1.73 -9.35
N ASP A 160 4.94 2.16 -9.93
CA ASP A 160 6.27 1.80 -9.43
C ASP A 160 6.62 2.59 -8.15
N LEU A 161 6.91 1.86 -7.09
CA LEU A 161 7.25 2.42 -5.78
C LEU A 161 8.47 3.35 -5.85
N THR A 162 9.49 2.97 -6.64
CA THR A 162 10.73 3.75 -6.75
C THR A 162 10.47 5.10 -7.42
N GLU A 163 9.64 5.13 -8.46
CA GLU A 163 9.24 6.36 -9.14
C GLU A 163 8.44 7.28 -8.21
N VAL A 164 7.53 6.71 -7.39
CA VAL A 164 6.76 7.48 -6.40
C VAL A 164 7.67 8.09 -5.32
N LEU A 165 8.61 7.32 -4.80
CA LEU A 165 9.55 7.82 -3.79
C LEU A 165 10.47 8.90 -4.33
N ASN A 166 10.87 8.81 -5.61
CA ASN A 166 11.70 9.81 -6.28
C ASN A 166 10.88 10.96 -6.90
N ARG A 167 9.55 10.85 -6.91
CA ARG A 167 8.61 11.80 -7.55
C ARG A 167 8.98 12.09 -9.00
N LYS A 168 9.32 11.06 -9.75
CA LYS A 168 9.80 11.17 -11.13
C LYS A 168 9.54 9.87 -11.89
N GLY A 169 9.17 9.98 -13.17
CA GLY A 169 8.95 8.86 -14.08
C GLY A 169 7.49 8.73 -14.52
N THR A 170 7.25 7.81 -15.46
CA THR A 170 5.96 7.69 -16.13
C THR A 170 4.84 7.24 -15.20
N THR A 171 5.12 6.36 -14.23
CA THR A 171 4.12 5.91 -13.28
C THR A 171 3.86 6.95 -12.19
N TRP A 172 4.85 7.80 -11.84
CA TRP A 172 4.65 8.98 -11.01
C TRP A 172 3.71 9.99 -11.68
N ASP A 173 3.93 10.29 -12.96
CA ASP A 173 3.08 11.19 -13.73
C ASP A 173 1.65 10.62 -13.81
N ARG A 174 1.54 9.30 -14.01
CA ARG A 174 0.25 8.61 -13.97
C ARG A 174 -0.42 8.72 -12.61
N LEU A 175 0.30 8.46 -11.51
CA LEU A 175 -0.22 8.60 -10.14
C LEU A 175 -0.71 10.03 -9.89
N THR A 176 0.04 11.04 -10.35
CA THR A 176 -0.34 12.44 -10.24
C THR A 176 -1.67 12.69 -10.96
N GLN A 177 -1.80 12.23 -12.19
CA GLN A 177 -3.01 12.40 -13.00
C GLN A 177 -4.23 11.74 -12.33
N ILE A 178 -4.12 10.46 -11.94
CA ILE A 178 -5.26 9.71 -11.38
C ILE A 178 -5.63 10.21 -9.98
N THR A 179 -4.67 10.65 -9.17
CA THR A 179 -4.94 11.24 -7.85
C THR A 179 -5.73 12.54 -8.01
N ARG A 180 -5.28 13.44 -8.87
CA ARG A 180 -6.02 14.69 -9.17
C ARG A 180 -7.42 14.40 -9.71
N SER A 181 -7.54 13.46 -10.63
CA SER A 181 -8.84 13.05 -11.19
C SER A 181 -9.78 12.49 -10.13
N ALA A 182 -9.30 11.59 -9.27
CA ALA A 182 -10.10 10.99 -8.20
C ALA A 182 -10.54 12.03 -7.15
N MET A 183 -9.69 13.03 -6.90
CA MET A 183 -9.99 14.13 -5.99
C MET A 183 -10.78 15.27 -6.65
N GLY A 184 -10.91 15.29 -7.98
CA GLY A 184 -11.63 16.32 -8.71
C GLY A 184 -10.96 17.70 -8.67
N ILE A 185 -9.61 17.75 -8.71
CA ILE A 185 -8.77 18.96 -8.59
C ILE A 185 -7.81 19.13 -9.76
#